data_7c8b1732014634bf7f0ccba48804cbaa
#
_entry.id   7c8b1732014634bf7f0ccba48804cbaa
#
_cell.length_a   1.000
_cell.length_b   1.000
_cell.length_c   1.000
_cell.angle_alpha   90.00
_cell.angle_beta   90.00
_cell.angle_gamma   90.00
#
_symmetry.space_group_name_H-M   'P 1'
#
loop_
_entity.id
_entity.type
_entity.pdbx_description
1 polymer ?
#
loop_
_entity_poly.entity_id
_entity_poly.type
_entity_poly.pdbx_seq_one_letter_code
_entity_poly.pdbx_strand_id
1 'polypeptide(L)'
;MKDYIDAAAFKEMILCADAALHANIQQINELNVFPVPDGDTGTNMCLTLNNAANELRKRSFTSIDKAADCVSSGLLRGARGNSGVILSLLFRGIAKRLKGMETAGAVEFAGALNDGVDAAYKAVMKPAEGTILTVSRLASEAAAQAADAGATLEHTLECAIAAGNDALADTINLNPVLKKAGVVDAGGKGYMVILGAILSSLRGEVVSPDSAVEVKDEGESPFDVFDTEDITFAFDTVFIVRKTDPYVDLTPYRAFLNSIGDSLVIGEDDEAFKV
;
A
#
# COMPACT_ATOMS: atom_id res chain seq x y z
N MET A 1 -20.54 -18.81 1.94
CA MET A 1 -19.30 -18.11 1.57
C MET A 1 -18.16 -18.77 2.32
N LYS A 2 -16.98 -18.96 1.73
CA LYS A 2 -15.83 -19.54 2.45
C LYS A 2 -15.33 -18.49 3.47
N ASP A 3 -15.16 -18.89 4.73
CA ASP A 3 -14.63 -18.01 5.79
C ASP A 3 -13.09 -18.09 5.87
N TYR A 4 -12.47 -18.32 4.72
CA TYR A 4 -11.01 -18.35 4.57
C TYR A 4 -10.61 -17.98 3.15
N ILE A 5 -9.40 -17.49 3.01
CA ILE A 5 -8.71 -17.17 1.75
C ILE A 5 -7.76 -18.32 1.43
N ASP A 6 -7.95 -18.96 0.29
CA ASP A 6 -6.96 -19.87 -0.31
C ASP A 6 -6.11 -19.14 -1.37
N ALA A 7 -5.15 -19.83 -1.97
CA ALA A 7 -4.27 -19.25 -2.97
C ALA A 7 -5.00 -18.68 -4.19
N ALA A 8 -6.10 -19.31 -4.62
CA ALA A 8 -6.88 -18.86 -5.76
C ALA A 8 -7.66 -17.58 -5.41
N ALA A 9 -8.31 -17.55 -4.24
CA ALA A 9 -9.01 -16.37 -3.77
C ALA A 9 -8.05 -15.18 -3.56
N PHE A 10 -6.87 -15.42 -2.95
CA PHE A 10 -5.86 -14.38 -2.77
C PHE A 10 -5.36 -13.81 -4.10
N LYS A 11 -5.13 -14.68 -5.09
CA LYS A 11 -4.78 -14.26 -6.45
C LYS A 11 -5.87 -13.35 -7.05
N GLU A 12 -7.13 -13.76 -7.00
CA GLU A 12 -8.25 -12.96 -7.52
C GLU A 12 -8.38 -11.60 -6.81
N MET A 13 -8.21 -11.56 -5.48
CA MET A 13 -8.20 -10.32 -4.70
C MET A 13 -7.15 -9.33 -5.21
N ILE A 14 -5.93 -9.80 -5.48
CA ILE A 14 -4.85 -8.94 -5.99
C ILE A 14 -5.13 -8.48 -7.43
N LEU A 15 -5.69 -9.35 -8.27
CA LEU A 15 -6.06 -8.98 -9.65
C LEU A 15 -7.21 -7.95 -9.68
N CYS A 16 -8.19 -8.08 -8.78
CA CYS A 16 -9.25 -7.08 -8.60
C CYS A 16 -8.69 -5.75 -8.08
N ALA A 17 -7.74 -5.79 -7.13
CA ALA A 17 -7.08 -4.59 -6.62
C ALA A 17 -6.25 -3.87 -7.70
N ASP A 18 -5.54 -4.61 -8.57
CA ASP A 18 -4.83 -4.07 -9.73
C ASP A 18 -5.77 -3.34 -10.69
N ALA A 19 -6.90 -3.95 -11.02
CA ALA A 19 -7.92 -3.33 -11.89
C ALA A 19 -8.54 -2.08 -11.25
N ALA A 20 -8.86 -2.14 -9.94
CA ALA A 20 -9.44 -1.01 -9.21
C ALA A 20 -8.46 0.17 -9.10
N LEU A 21 -7.17 -0.07 -8.81
CA LEU A 21 -6.16 0.99 -8.82
C LEU A 21 -6.04 1.63 -10.20
N HIS A 22 -6.03 0.80 -11.26
CA HIS A 22 -5.93 1.29 -12.63
C HIS A 22 -7.08 2.26 -12.98
N ALA A 23 -8.31 1.92 -12.56
CA ALA A 23 -9.49 2.76 -12.76
C ALA A 23 -9.46 4.08 -11.96
N ASN A 24 -8.65 4.15 -10.89
CA ASN A 24 -8.59 5.30 -9.98
C ASN A 24 -7.28 6.09 -10.06
N ILE A 25 -6.40 5.83 -11.05
CA ILE A 25 -5.08 6.49 -11.17
C ILE A 25 -5.21 8.00 -11.12
N GLN A 26 -6.06 8.59 -11.97
CA GLN A 26 -6.20 10.04 -12.07
C GLN A 26 -6.68 10.65 -10.77
N GLN A 27 -7.74 10.09 -10.16
CA GLN A 27 -8.27 10.57 -8.88
C GLN A 27 -7.20 10.56 -7.77
N ILE A 28 -6.36 9.52 -7.72
CA ILE A 28 -5.29 9.42 -6.72
C ILE A 28 -4.17 10.41 -7.04
N ASN A 29 -3.82 10.61 -8.30
CA ASN A 29 -2.80 11.57 -8.72
C ASN A 29 -3.18 13.00 -8.36
N GLU A 30 -4.44 13.38 -8.52
CA GLU A 30 -4.98 14.71 -8.18
C GLU A 30 -4.89 15.03 -6.67
N LEU A 31 -4.79 14.02 -5.81
CA LEU A 31 -4.60 14.18 -4.36
C LEU A 31 -3.14 14.29 -3.94
N ASN A 32 -2.19 14.07 -4.85
CA ASN A 32 -0.78 13.94 -4.52
C ASN A 32 -0.10 15.29 -4.32
N VAL A 33 -0.13 15.79 -3.10
CA VAL A 33 0.51 17.05 -2.69
C VAL A 33 1.58 16.85 -1.61
N PHE A 34 1.79 15.63 -1.13
CA PHE A 34 2.74 15.30 -0.08
C PHE A 34 3.37 13.90 -0.31
N PRO A 35 4.67 13.69 -0.05
CA PRO A 35 5.69 14.69 0.36
C PRO A 35 6.15 15.61 -0.77
N VAL A 36 6.00 15.21 -2.03
CA VAL A 36 6.33 15.98 -3.24
C VAL A 36 5.06 16.08 -4.10
N PRO A 37 4.67 17.28 -4.55
CA PRO A 37 3.46 17.49 -5.34
C PRO A 37 3.72 17.25 -6.85
N ASP A 38 4.10 16.02 -7.22
CA ASP A 38 4.42 15.62 -8.59
C ASP A 38 3.27 14.89 -9.33
N GLY A 39 2.14 14.66 -8.62
CA GLY A 39 0.92 14.12 -9.23
C GLY A 39 1.05 12.68 -9.72
N ASP A 40 1.91 11.86 -9.12
CA ASP A 40 2.24 10.53 -9.64
C ASP A 40 1.91 9.35 -8.71
N THR A 41 1.39 9.61 -7.49
CA THR A 41 1.10 8.57 -6.49
C THR A 41 0.23 7.43 -7.05
N GLY A 42 -0.85 7.76 -7.74
CA GLY A 42 -1.74 6.75 -8.34
C GLY A 42 -1.03 5.92 -9.41
N THR A 43 -0.25 6.58 -10.25
CA THR A 43 0.58 5.93 -11.27
C THR A 43 1.60 4.99 -10.64
N ASN A 44 2.30 5.44 -9.62
CA ASN A 44 3.34 4.68 -8.92
C ASN A 44 2.75 3.45 -8.21
N MET A 45 1.65 3.60 -7.48
CA MET A 45 0.96 2.48 -6.82
C MET A 45 0.42 1.48 -7.84
N CYS A 46 -0.18 1.96 -8.94
CA CYS A 46 -0.70 1.11 -10.00
C CYS A 46 0.42 0.30 -10.68
N LEU A 47 1.50 0.93 -11.11
CA LEU A 47 2.63 0.24 -11.75
C LEU A 47 3.27 -0.78 -10.80
N THR A 48 3.35 -0.45 -9.51
CA THR A 48 3.88 -1.33 -8.48
C THR A 48 3.02 -2.59 -8.33
N LEU A 49 1.70 -2.43 -8.19
CA LEU A 49 0.78 -3.58 -8.02
C LEU A 49 0.66 -4.38 -9.32
N ASN A 50 0.62 -3.72 -10.47
CA ASN A 50 0.55 -4.35 -11.78
C ASN A 50 1.73 -5.30 -12.05
N ASN A 51 2.94 -4.97 -11.58
CA ASN A 51 4.08 -5.86 -11.69
C ASN A 51 3.84 -7.19 -10.94
N ALA A 52 3.29 -7.14 -9.72
CA ALA A 52 2.93 -8.33 -8.97
C ALA A 52 1.76 -9.09 -9.62
N ALA A 53 0.72 -8.40 -10.07
CA ALA A 53 -0.43 -8.99 -10.77
C ALA A 53 0.00 -9.74 -12.04
N ASN A 54 0.96 -9.18 -12.80
CA ASN A 54 1.50 -9.83 -13.99
C ASN A 54 2.25 -11.14 -13.67
N GLU A 55 2.97 -11.19 -12.54
CA GLU A 55 3.61 -12.43 -12.10
C GLU A 55 2.57 -13.48 -11.63
N LEU A 56 1.52 -13.03 -10.94
CA LEU A 56 0.42 -13.90 -10.53
C LEU A 56 -0.36 -14.51 -11.71
N ARG A 57 -0.59 -13.74 -12.78
CA ARG A 57 -1.27 -14.22 -13.98
C ARG A 57 -0.56 -15.40 -14.64
N LYS A 58 0.77 -15.41 -14.58
CA LYS A 58 1.63 -16.45 -15.20
C LYS A 58 1.71 -17.77 -14.43
N ARG A 59 1.24 -17.79 -13.17
CA ARG A 59 1.49 -18.89 -12.24
C ARG A 59 0.20 -19.37 -11.58
N SER A 60 0.22 -20.64 -11.15
CA SER A 60 -0.77 -21.23 -10.23
C SER A 60 -0.08 -21.55 -8.92
N PHE A 61 -0.81 -21.43 -7.82
CA PHE A 61 -0.26 -21.61 -6.48
C PHE A 61 -1.08 -22.65 -5.73
N THR A 62 -0.40 -23.45 -4.92
CA THR A 62 -1.02 -24.53 -4.11
C THR A 62 -1.38 -24.04 -2.70
N SER A 63 -0.81 -22.92 -2.25
CA SER A 63 -0.99 -22.38 -0.91
C SER A 63 -0.95 -20.84 -0.93
N ILE A 64 -1.58 -20.22 0.06
CA ILE A 64 -1.64 -18.76 0.17
C ILE A 64 -0.24 -18.17 0.41
N ASP A 65 0.65 -18.89 1.13
CA ASP A 65 2.02 -18.44 1.38
C ASP A 65 2.79 -18.23 0.10
N LYS A 66 2.68 -19.15 -0.87
CA LYS A 66 3.36 -19.05 -2.18
C LYS A 66 2.81 -17.91 -3.04
N ALA A 67 1.50 -17.70 -2.98
CA ALA A 67 0.86 -16.58 -3.68
C ALA A 67 1.30 -15.23 -3.06
N ALA A 68 1.30 -15.13 -1.73
CA ALA A 68 1.71 -13.93 -1.02
C ALA A 68 3.20 -13.60 -1.20
N ASP A 69 4.08 -14.61 -1.22
CA ASP A 69 5.50 -14.45 -1.50
C ASP A 69 5.75 -13.94 -2.93
N CYS A 70 5.01 -14.46 -3.91
CA CYS A 70 5.05 -13.98 -5.29
C CYS A 70 4.61 -12.50 -5.40
N VAL A 71 3.54 -12.11 -4.69
CA VAL A 71 3.05 -10.73 -4.63
C VAL A 71 4.10 -9.82 -4.01
N SER A 72 4.62 -10.17 -2.82
CA SER A 72 5.62 -9.39 -2.11
C SER A 72 6.86 -9.13 -2.96
N SER A 73 7.42 -10.18 -3.55
CA SER A 73 8.59 -10.07 -4.43
C SER A 73 8.30 -9.28 -5.71
N GLY A 74 7.09 -9.44 -6.28
CA GLY A 74 6.65 -8.69 -7.45
C GLY A 74 6.50 -7.20 -7.16
N LEU A 75 5.88 -6.85 -6.02
CA LEU A 75 5.74 -5.47 -5.56
C LEU A 75 7.09 -4.81 -5.33
N LEU A 76 8.02 -5.46 -4.63
CA LEU A 76 9.34 -4.89 -4.36
C LEU A 76 10.10 -4.59 -5.65
N ARG A 77 10.14 -5.54 -6.59
CA ARG A 77 10.80 -5.35 -7.89
C ARG A 77 10.14 -4.25 -8.73
N GLY A 78 8.82 -4.17 -8.69
CA GLY A 78 8.02 -3.19 -9.42
C GLY A 78 7.85 -1.86 -8.73
N ALA A 79 8.26 -1.71 -7.46
CA ALA A 79 7.97 -0.53 -6.66
C ALA A 79 8.46 0.77 -7.34
N ARG A 80 7.61 1.80 -7.31
CA ARG A 80 7.85 3.13 -7.88
C ARG A 80 7.52 4.18 -6.84
N GLY A 81 8.39 5.17 -6.69
CA GLY A 81 8.23 6.25 -5.73
C GLY A 81 8.07 5.76 -4.28
N ASN A 82 7.94 6.67 -3.34
CA ASN A 82 7.72 6.34 -1.92
C ASN A 82 6.43 5.53 -1.71
N SER A 83 5.36 5.87 -2.41
CA SER A 83 4.06 5.19 -2.31
C SER A 83 4.14 3.72 -2.71
N GLY A 84 4.85 3.40 -3.80
CA GLY A 84 5.05 2.03 -4.25
C GLY A 84 5.96 1.23 -3.31
N VAL A 85 7.01 1.85 -2.78
CA VAL A 85 7.90 1.18 -1.80
C VAL A 85 7.13 0.89 -0.51
N ILE A 86 6.35 1.85 0.03
CA ILE A 86 5.52 1.62 1.23
C ILE A 86 4.49 0.51 0.97
N LEU A 87 3.83 0.53 -0.19
CA LEU A 87 2.91 -0.55 -0.57
C LEU A 87 3.60 -1.91 -0.59
N SER A 88 4.82 -1.99 -1.13
CA SER A 88 5.61 -3.23 -1.15
C SER A 88 5.95 -3.74 0.27
N LEU A 89 6.20 -2.83 1.20
CA LEU A 89 6.48 -3.15 2.60
C LEU A 89 5.25 -3.67 3.35
N LEU A 90 4.07 -3.07 3.11
CA LEU A 90 2.80 -3.57 3.65
C LEU A 90 2.57 -5.01 3.22
N PHE A 91 2.70 -5.32 1.94
CA PHE A 91 2.54 -6.68 1.43
C PHE A 91 3.67 -7.64 1.83
N ARG A 92 4.86 -7.12 2.10
CA ARG A 92 5.95 -7.95 2.65
C ARG A 92 5.63 -8.47 4.05
N GLY A 93 5.09 -7.63 4.92
CA GLY A 93 4.65 -8.08 6.25
C GLY A 93 3.52 -9.09 6.15
N ILE A 94 2.54 -8.87 5.25
CA ILE A 94 1.48 -9.82 4.95
C ILE A 94 2.07 -11.18 4.52
N ALA A 95 2.96 -11.20 3.55
CA ALA A 95 3.59 -12.44 3.07
C ALA A 95 4.38 -13.17 4.18
N LYS A 96 5.09 -12.41 5.01
CA LYS A 96 5.84 -12.97 6.14
C LYS A 96 4.93 -13.66 7.15
N ARG A 97 3.78 -13.07 7.46
CA ARG A 97 2.78 -13.65 8.38
C ARG A 97 2.16 -14.91 7.82
N LEU A 98 1.84 -14.91 6.53
CA LEU A 98 1.20 -16.05 5.85
C LEU A 98 2.16 -17.19 5.52
N LYS A 99 3.45 -17.06 5.82
CA LYS A 99 4.47 -18.07 5.52
C LYS A 99 4.13 -19.43 6.12
N GLY A 100 4.09 -20.46 5.27
CA GLY A 100 3.78 -21.83 5.64
C GLY A 100 2.28 -22.14 5.78
N MET A 101 1.39 -21.17 5.52
CA MET A 101 -0.06 -21.38 5.58
C MET A 101 -0.61 -21.83 4.22
N GLU A 102 -1.55 -22.76 4.24
CA GLU A 102 -2.31 -23.16 3.05
C GLU A 102 -3.45 -22.18 2.77
N THR A 103 -4.12 -21.71 3.84
CA THR A 103 -5.24 -20.77 3.82
C THR A 103 -5.13 -19.81 5.00
N ALA A 104 -5.86 -18.70 4.97
CA ALA A 104 -5.94 -17.73 6.05
C ALA A 104 -7.40 -17.40 6.36
N GLY A 105 -7.80 -17.47 7.63
CA GLY A 105 -9.06 -16.98 8.14
C GLY A 105 -8.98 -15.52 8.56
N ALA A 106 -10.01 -15.05 9.29
CA ALA A 106 -10.11 -13.66 9.76
C ALA A 106 -8.91 -13.26 10.64
N VAL A 107 -8.54 -14.11 11.61
CA VAL A 107 -7.46 -13.82 12.58
C VAL A 107 -6.10 -13.77 11.89
N GLU A 108 -5.80 -14.73 11.01
CA GLU A 108 -4.54 -14.78 10.28
C GLU A 108 -4.42 -13.58 9.34
N PHE A 109 -5.51 -13.20 8.64
CA PHE A 109 -5.49 -12.11 7.69
C PHE A 109 -5.40 -10.75 8.37
N ALA A 110 -6.14 -10.52 9.47
CA ALA A 110 -6.02 -9.32 10.29
C ALA A 110 -4.60 -9.17 10.87
N GLY A 111 -4.04 -10.27 11.40
CA GLY A 111 -2.65 -10.29 11.86
C GLY A 111 -1.65 -10.00 10.72
N ALA A 112 -1.95 -10.45 9.51
CA ALA A 112 -1.10 -10.16 8.35
C ALA A 112 -1.13 -8.66 7.98
N LEU A 113 -2.28 -8.00 8.05
CA LEU A 113 -2.37 -6.55 7.87
C LEU A 113 -1.53 -5.79 8.92
N ASN A 114 -1.61 -6.18 10.19
CA ASN A 114 -0.80 -5.58 11.26
C ASN A 114 0.71 -5.77 11.04
N ASP A 115 1.14 -6.99 10.68
CA ASP A 115 2.56 -7.27 10.40
C ASP A 115 3.04 -6.45 9.18
N GLY A 116 2.15 -6.16 8.22
CA GLY A 116 2.39 -5.25 7.09
C GLY A 116 2.67 -3.83 7.56
N VAL A 117 1.80 -3.31 8.42
CA VAL A 117 1.95 -1.96 9.01
C VAL A 117 3.25 -1.85 9.79
N ASP A 118 3.56 -2.82 10.63
CA ASP A 118 4.81 -2.89 11.39
C ASP A 118 6.04 -2.86 10.48
N ALA A 119 6.01 -3.60 9.37
CA ALA A 119 7.10 -3.60 8.40
C ALA A 119 7.29 -2.23 7.75
N ALA A 120 6.19 -1.56 7.39
CA ALA A 120 6.23 -0.23 6.78
C ALA A 120 6.75 0.83 7.76
N TYR A 121 6.24 0.89 8.99
CA TYR A 121 6.72 1.84 10.00
C TYR A 121 8.21 1.66 10.35
N LYS A 122 8.70 0.41 10.40
CA LYS A 122 10.12 0.12 10.65
C LYS A 122 11.05 0.55 9.52
N ALA A 123 10.56 0.57 8.30
CA ALA A 123 11.35 0.87 7.11
C ALA A 123 11.42 2.37 6.78
N VAL A 124 10.37 3.12 7.13
CA VAL A 124 10.32 4.57 6.91
C VAL A 124 11.10 5.27 8.02
N MET A 125 12.12 6.03 7.65
CA MET A 125 13.03 6.68 8.61
C MET A 125 12.34 7.74 9.48
N LYS A 126 11.39 8.47 8.91
CA LYS A 126 10.59 9.50 9.60
C LYS A 126 9.12 9.30 9.26
N PRO A 127 8.42 8.37 9.94
CA PRO A 127 7.01 8.16 9.70
C PRO A 127 6.22 9.43 9.95
N ALA A 128 5.42 9.85 8.96
CA ALA A 128 4.53 10.99 9.08
C ALA A 128 3.10 10.50 9.33
N GLU A 129 2.47 11.05 10.37
CA GLU A 129 1.03 10.81 10.60
C GLU A 129 0.19 11.60 9.58
N GLY A 130 -1.05 11.14 9.36
CA GLY A 130 -1.90 11.68 8.30
C GLY A 130 -1.50 11.23 6.90
N THR A 131 -0.94 10.02 6.78
CA THR A 131 -0.52 9.40 5.52
C THR A 131 -1.04 7.96 5.41
N ILE A 132 -0.71 7.26 4.32
CA ILE A 132 -0.99 5.83 4.13
C ILE A 132 -0.60 4.99 5.37
N LEU A 133 0.43 5.40 6.13
CA LEU A 133 0.85 4.70 7.35
C LEU A 133 -0.24 4.78 8.43
N THR A 134 -0.79 5.97 8.67
CA THR A 134 -1.90 6.17 9.62
C THR A 134 -3.15 5.40 9.18
N VAL A 135 -3.51 5.52 7.90
CA VAL A 135 -4.69 4.86 7.33
C VAL A 135 -4.56 3.34 7.44
N SER A 136 -3.43 2.77 7.04
CA SER A 136 -3.21 1.32 7.11
C SER A 136 -3.17 0.81 8.56
N ARG A 137 -2.58 1.57 9.49
CA ARG A 137 -2.54 1.23 10.92
C ARG A 137 -3.94 1.16 11.52
N LEU A 138 -4.74 2.21 11.38
CA LEU A 138 -6.09 2.24 11.96
C LEU A 138 -7.03 1.21 11.31
N ALA A 139 -6.89 0.96 10.01
CA ALA A 139 -7.61 -0.12 9.34
C ALA A 139 -7.22 -1.50 9.90
N SER A 140 -5.93 -1.77 10.10
CA SER A 140 -5.46 -3.05 10.60
C SER A 140 -5.81 -3.28 12.07
N GLU A 141 -5.77 -2.24 12.90
CA GLU A 141 -6.20 -2.29 14.30
C GLU A 141 -7.69 -2.66 14.42
N ALA A 142 -8.56 -2.06 13.58
CA ALA A 142 -9.98 -2.38 13.54
C ALA A 142 -10.23 -3.82 13.03
N ALA A 143 -9.47 -4.27 12.02
CA ALA A 143 -9.51 -5.66 11.57
C ALA A 143 -9.16 -6.64 12.70
N ALA A 144 -8.10 -6.36 13.45
CA ALA A 144 -7.67 -7.23 14.54
C ALA A 144 -8.74 -7.29 15.66
N GLN A 145 -9.31 -6.14 16.05
CA GLN A 145 -10.38 -6.09 17.05
C GLN A 145 -11.61 -6.90 16.63
N ALA A 146 -12.04 -6.79 15.35
CA ALA A 146 -13.16 -7.53 14.83
C ALA A 146 -12.87 -9.04 14.79
N ALA A 147 -11.69 -9.44 14.31
CA ALA A 147 -11.28 -10.84 14.23
C ALA A 147 -11.17 -11.48 15.62
N ASP A 148 -10.61 -10.77 16.60
CA ASP A 148 -10.48 -11.22 17.99
C ASP A 148 -11.86 -11.36 18.68
N ALA A 149 -12.84 -10.56 18.23
CA ALA A 149 -14.24 -10.69 18.66
C ALA A 149 -15.00 -11.85 17.95
N GLY A 150 -14.34 -12.60 17.08
CA GLY A 150 -14.91 -13.73 16.37
C GLY A 150 -15.72 -13.37 15.12
N ALA A 151 -15.45 -12.20 14.54
CA ALA A 151 -16.08 -11.80 13.27
C ALA A 151 -15.66 -12.71 12.11
N THR A 152 -16.53 -12.82 11.12
CA THR A 152 -16.21 -13.45 9.84
C THR A 152 -15.12 -12.66 9.11
N LEU A 153 -14.43 -13.28 8.16
CA LEU A 153 -13.44 -12.62 7.33
C LEU A 153 -14.01 -11.40 6.58
N GLU A 154 -15.21 -11.53 6.05
CA GLU A 154 -15.91 -10.43 5.38
C GLU A 154 -16.16 -9.26 6.33
N HIS A 155 -16.72 -9.51 7.50
CA HIS A 155 -16.99 -8.46 8.49
C HIS A 155 -15.70 -7.83 9.05
N THR A 156 -14.64 -8.60 9.19
CA THR A 156 -13.31 -8.11 9.56
C THR A 156 -12.78 -7.09 8.54
N LEU A 157 -12.92 -7.38 7.25
CA LEU A 157 -12.57 -6.45 6.17
C LEU A 157 -13.48 -5.21 6.13
N GLU A 158 -14.80 -5.37 6.38
CA GLU A 158 -15.72 -4.22 6.51
C GLU A 158 -15.29 -3.27 7.62
N CYS A 159 -14.94 -3.79 8.80
CA CYS A 159 -14.44 -3.00 9.92
C CYS A 159 -13.14 -2.28 9.57
N ALA A 160 -12.21 -2.98 8.91
CA ALA A 160 -10.96 -2.37 8.42
C ALA A 160 -11.22 -1.21 7.46
N ILE A 161 -12.14 -1.41 6.51
CA ILE A 161 -12.49 -0.39 5.50
C ILE A 161 -13.19 0.80 6.15
N ALA A 162 -14.11 0.58 7.07
CA ALA A 162 -14.79 1.65 7.78
C ALA A 162 -13.78 2.53 8.55
N ALA A 163 -12.95 1.92 9.41
CA ALA A 163 -11.94 2.64 10.17
C ALA A 163 -10.86 3.30 9.27
N GLY A 164 -10.48 2.64 8.20
CA GLY A 164 -9.54 3.19 7.21
C GLY A 164 -10.10 4.41 6.48
N ASN A 165 -11.38 4.43 6.14
CA ASN A 165 -12.02 5.60 5.52
C ASN A 165 -12.14 6.77 6.49
N ASP A 166 -12.48 6.50 7.77
CA ASP A 166 -12.48 7.54 8.81
C ASP A 166 -11.08 8.13 8.99
N ALA A 167 -10.06 7.27 9.06
CA ALA A 167 -8.66 7.67 9.15
C ALA A 167 -8.23 8.48 7.91
N LEU A 168 -8.63 8.07 6.71
CA LEU A 168 -8.35 8.79 5.47
C LEU A 168 -8.95 10.20 5.49
N ALA A 169 -10.21 10.33 5.91
CA ALA A 169 -10.87 11.63 6.04
C ALA A 169 -10.15 12.54 7.05
N ASP A 170 -9.58 11.97 8.13
CA ASP A 170 -8.87 12.74 9.16
C ASP A 170 -7.41 13.09 8.79
N THR A 171 -6.86 12.54 7.70
CA THR A 171 -5.49 12.88 7.24
C THR A 171 -5.30 14.38 7.03
N ILE A 172 -6.35 15.10 6.60
CA ILE A 172 -6.36 16.56 6.45
C ILE A 172 -6.06 17.28 7.76
N ASN A 173 -6.51 16.74 8.88
CA ASN A 173 -6.27 17.34 10.20
C ASN A 173 -4.90 17.00 10.79
N LEU A 174 -4.36 15.85 10.42
CA LEU A 174 -3.10 15.33 10.95
C LEU A 174 -1.87 15.86 10.20
N ASN A 175 -1.99 16.13 8.90
CA ASN A 175 -0.90 16.62 8.07
C ASN A 175 -1.13 18.08 7.65
N PRO A 176 -0.27 19.03 8.08
CA PRO A 176 -0.41 20.44 7.74
C PRO A 176 -0.40 20.75 6.24
N VAL A 177 0.33 19.94 5.44
CA VAL A 177 0.42 20.11 3.98
C VAL A 177 -0.92 19.75 3.35
N LEU A 178 -1.51 18.61 3.73
CA LEU A 178 -2.82 18.18 3.28
C LEU A 178 -3.92 19.17 3.70
N LYS A 179 -3.82 19.71 4.92
CA LYS A 179 -4.73 20.74 5.41
C LYS A 179 -4.67 22.01 4.58
N LYS A 180 -3.47 22.46 4.21
CA LYS A 180 -3.28 23.66 3.36
C LYS A 180 -3.88 23.44 1.97
N ALA A 181 -3.71 22.24 1.41
CA ALA A 181 -4.25 21.89 0.09
C ALA A 181 -5.74 21.50 0.10
N GLY A 182 -6.33 21.21 1.26
CA GLY A 182 -7.73 20.81 1.37
C GLY A 182 -8.02 19.40 0.84
N VAL A 183 -7.02 18.52 0.75
CA VAL A 183 -7.13 17.17 0.20
C VAL A 183 -6.74 16.10 1.21
N VAL A 184 -7.23 14.88 1.01
CA VAL A 184 -6.82 13.71 1.78
C VAL A 184 -5.52 13.12 1.23
N ASP A 185 -4.87 12.22 2.01
CA ASP A 185 -3.64 11.56 1.58
C ASP A 185 -3.86 10.65 0.36
N ALA A 186 -3.09 10.90 -0.70
CA ALA A 186 -3.17 10.15 -1.95
C ALA A 186 -2.81 8.66 -1.77
N GLY A 187 -1.76 8.37 -1.01
CA GLY A 187 -1.33 7.00 -0.71
C GLY A 187 -2.37 6.24 0.11
N GLY A 188 -2.96 6.89 1.13
CA GLY A 188 -4.07 6.37 1.92
C GLY A 188 -5.30 6.09 1.06
N LYS A 189 -5.65 7.00 0.14
CA LYS A 189 -6.74 6.78 -0.82
C LYS A 189 -6.49 5.54 -1.68
N GLY A 190 -5.28 5.39 -2.24
CA GLY A 190 -4.91 4.22 -3.01
C GLY A 190 -4.98 2.92 -2.21
N TYR A 191 -4.55 2.93 -0.95
CA TYR A 191 -4.66 1.77 -0.06
C TYR A 191 -6.13 1.39 0.22
N MET A 192 -7.02 2.37 0.42
CA MET A 192 -8.45 2.11 0.60
C MET A 192 -9.12 1.55 -0.66
N VAL A 193 -8.69 1.97 -1.85
CA VAL A 193 -9.12 1.36 -3.13
C VAL A 193 -8.73 -0.12 -3.18
N ILE A 194 -7.50 -0.46 -2.76
CA ILE A 194 -7.04 -1.86 -2.69
C ILE A 194 -7.90 -2.68 -1.73
N LEU A 195 -8.12 -2.21 -0.50
CA LEU A 195 -8.93 -2.95 0.49
C LEU A 195 -10.37 -3.12 0.03
N GLY A 196 -10.98 -2.10 -0.57
CA GLY A 196 -12.32 -2.17 -1.15
C GLY A 196 -12.42 -3.24 -2.24
N ALA A 197 -11.45 -3.31 -3.14
CA ALA A 197 -11.40 -4.31 -4.20
C ALA A 197 -11.18 -5.73 -3.66
N ILE A 198 -10.38 -5.89 -2.61
CA ILE A 198 -10.21 -7.17 -1.90
C ILE A 198 -11.56 -7.65 -1.33
N LEU A 199 -12.32 -6.76 -0.69
CA LEU A 199 -13.64 -7.09 -0.16
C LEU A 199 -14.64 -7.45 -1.28
N SER A 200 -14.69 -6.66 -2.36
CA SER A 200 -15.54 -6.95 -3.52
C SER A 200 -15.20 -8.31 -4.14
N SER A 201 -13.91 -8.63 -4.28
CA SER A 201 -13.48 -9.95 -4.76
C SER A 201 -13.91 -11.08 -3.82
N LEU A 202 -13.81 -10.90 -2.49
CA LEU A 202 -14.29 -11.89 -1.51
C LEU A 202 -15.80 -12.16 -1.65
N ARG A 203 -16.58 -11.14 -1.98
CA ARG A 203 -18.01 -11.22 -2.24
C ARG A 203 -18.36 -11.83 -3.60
N GLY A 204 -17.39 -12.02 -4.47
CA GLY A 204 -17.61 -12.46 -5.84
C GLY A 204 -18.21 -11.36 -6.73
N GLU A 205 -18.09 -10.10 -6.34
CA GLU A 205 -18.51 -8.94 -7.12
C GLU A 205 -17.49 -8.66 -8.22
N VAL A 206 -17.98 -8.37 -9.43
CA VAL A 206 -17.09 -7.97 -10.53
C VAL A 206 -16.74 -6.50 -10.35
N VAL A 207 -15.47 -6.20 -10.14
CA VAL A 207 -14.97 -4.82 -10.18
C VAL A 207 -15.01 -4.36 -11.63
N SER A 208 -16.07 -3.61 -12.00
CA SER A 208 -16.18 -2.99 -13.31
C SER A 208 -15.22 -1.80 -13.40
N PRO A 209 -14.49 -1.62 -14.52
CA PRO A 209 -13.68 -0.42 -14.75
C PRO A 209 -14.50 0.89 -14.75
N ASP A 210 -15.82 0.78 -14.94
CA ASP A 210 -16.77 1.90 -15.02
C ASP A 210 -17.21 2.50 -13.66
N SER A 211 -16.68 2.02 -12.54
CA SER A 211 -16.97 2.61 -11.23
C SER A 211 -16.11 3.83 -10.87
N ALA A 212 -15.36 4.37 -11.82
CA ALA A 212 -14.71 5.67 -11.66
C ALA A 212 -15.80 6.75 -11.47
N VAL A 213 -15.85 7.31 -10.26
CA VAL A 213 -16.71 8.47 -9.97
C VAL A 213 -16.24 9.61 -10.86
N GLU A 214 -17.13 10.16 -11.68
CA GLU A 214 -16.84 11.38 -12.45
C GLU A 214 -16.37 12.48 -11.47
N VAL A 215 -15.10 12.85 -11.58
CA VAL A 215 -14.56 14.00 -10.87
C VAL A 215 -15.12 15.24 -11.59
N LYS A 216 -15.96 16.01 -10.90
CA LYS A 216 -16.36 17.33 -11.39
C LYS A 216 -15.14 18.23 -11.25
N ASP A 217 -14.64 18.69 -12.38
CA ASP A 217 -13.63 19.73 -12.50
C ASP A 217 -14.24 21.09 -12.12
N GLU A 218 -14.28 21.40 -10.82
CA GLU A 218 -14.70 22.70 -10.30
C GLU A 218 -13.68 23.15 -9.23
N GLY A 219 -12.56 23.73 -9.65
CA GLY A 219 -11.65 24.39 -8.70
C GLY A 219 -10.22 24.54 -9.21
N GLU A 220 -9.49 25.46 -8.57
CA GLU A 220 -8.04 25.62 -8.75
C GLU A 220 -7.33 24.31 -8.43
N SER A 221 -6.34 23.94 -9.24
CA SER A 221 -5.57 22.71 -9.03
C SER A 221 -4.92 22.73 -7.63
N PRO A 222 -5.01 21.66 -6.82
CA PRO A 222 -4.30 21.58 -5.54
C PRO A 222 -2.80 21.85 -5.65
N PHE A 223 -2.23 21.70 -6.85
CA PHE A 223 -0.81 21.95 -7.14
C PHE A 223 -0.46 23.45 -7.19
N ASP A 224 -1.42 24.34 -7.47
CA ASP A 224 -1.18 25.80 -7.57
C ASP A 224 -0.87 26.45 -6.22
N VAL A 225 -1.04 25.72 -5.11
CA VAL A 225 -0.83 26.21 -3.74
C VAL A 225 0.61 26.01 -3.25
N PHE A 226 1.44 25.26 -4.00
CA PHE A 226 2.79 24.90 -3.59
C PHE A 226 3.86 25.76 -4.28
N ASP A 227 4.76 26.30 -3.46
CA ASP A 227 5.96 26.99 -3.94
C ASP A 227 7.08 25.95 -4.08
N THR A 228 7.61 25.78 -5.28
CA THR A 228 8.73 24.86 -5.57
C THR A 228 10.04 25.30 -4.90
N GLU A 229 10.12 26.53 -4.37
CA GLU A 229 11.28 27.02 -3.63
C GLU A 229 11.49 26.32 -2.28
N ASP A 230 10.46 25.63 -1.75
CA ASP A 230 10.54 24.86 -0.50
C ASP A 230 11.20 23.48 -0.68
N ILE A 231 11.50 23.05 -1.90
CA ILE A 231 12.12 21.75 -2.19
C ILE A 231 13.64 21.83 -1.99
N THR A 232 14.13 21.19 -0.92
CA THR A 232 15.59 21.17 -0.61
C THR A 232 16.35 20.18 -1.50
N PHE A 233 15.75 19.02 -1.79
CA PHE A 233 16.34 17.99 -2.66
C PHE A 233 15.46 17.80 -3.89
N ALA A 234 15.97 18.27 -5.05
CA ALA A 234 15.19 18.39 -6.28
C ALA A 234 15.10 17.10 -7.11
N PHE A 235 15.68 15.99 -6.65
CA PHE A 235 15.72 14.74 -7.40
C PHE A 235 15.08 13.61 -6.61
N ASP A 236 14.08 12.97 -7.19
CA ASP A 236 13.62 11.65 -6.75
C ASP A 236 14.57 10.59 -7.32
N THR A 237 15.17 9.79 -6.43
CA THR A 237 16.18 8.81 -6.80
C THR A 237 15.77 7.41 -6.39
N VAL A 238 15.53 6.54 -7.35
CA VAL A 238 15.14 5.15 -7.12
C VAL A 238 16.20 4.21 -7.67
N PHE A 239 16.67 3.28 -6.86
CA PHE A 239 17.58 2.22 -7.32
C PHE A 239 17.36 0.90 -6.57
N ILE A 240 17.80 -0.19 -7.19
CA ILE A 240 17.74 -1.54 -6.62
C ILE A 240 19.16 -2.12 -6.55
N VAL A 241 19.49 -2.72 -5.41
CA VAL A 241 20.77 -3.37 -5.18
C VAL A 241 20.54 -4.86 -4.91
N ARG A 242 21.23 -5.73 -5.66
CA ARG A 242 21.25 -7.16 -5.35
C ARG A 242 22.18 -7.43 -4.17
N LYS A 243 21.69 -8.17 -3.20
CA LYS A 243 22.47 -8.63 -2.06
C LYS A 243 23.33 -9.81 -2.48
N THR A 244 24.61 -9.80 -2.11
CA THR A 244 25.49 -10.98 -2.18
C THR A 244 25.43 -11.80 -0.89
N ASP A 245 24.97 -11.16 0.20
CA ASP A 245 24.70 -11.78 1.49
C ASP A 245 23.27 -11.39 1.91
N PRO A 246 22.35 -12.34 2.13
CA PRO A 246 21.00 -12.07 2.57
C PRO A 246 20.92 -11.35 3.94
N TYR A 247 21.95 -11.51 4.77
CA TYR A 247 22.02 -10.95 6.12
C TYR A 247 22.80 -9.63 6.21
N VAL A 248 23.09 -8.99 5.08
CA VAL A 248 23.80 -7.71 5.07
C VAL A 248 23.12 -6.69 5.96
N ASP A 249 23.87 -6.05 6.85
CA ASP A 249 23.36 -4.95 7.67
C ASP A 249 23.21 -3.68 6.82
N LEU A 250 21.98 -3.22 6.64
CA LEU A 250 21.66 -2.01 5.90
C LEU A 250 21.77 -0.73 6.73
N THR A 251 22.05 -0.81 8.04
CA THR A 251 22.14 0.36 8.93
C THR A 251 23.12 1.42 8.44
N PRO A 252 24.35 1.09 7.99
CA PRO A 252 25.29 2.08 7.47
C PRO A 252 24.79 2.76 6.18
N TYR A 253 24.10 2.00 5.31
CA TYR A 253 23.53 2.53 4.07
C TYR A 253 22.38 3.49 4.37
N ARG A 254 21.49 3.13 5.31
CA ARG A 254 20.40 3.99 5.77
C ARG A 254 20.93 5.31 6.33
N ALA A 255 21.96 5.26 7.18
CA ALA A 255 22.59 6.43 7.77
C ALA A 255 23.18 7.34 6.70
N PHE A 256 23.93 6.77 5.75
CA PHE A 256 24.53 7.52 4.65
C PHE A 256 23.48 8.20 3.77
N LEU A 257 22.49 7.45 3.28
CA LEU A 257 21.45 7.97 2.39
C LEU A 257 20.61 9.06 3.07
N ASN A 258 20.29 8.89 4.36
CA ASN A 258 19.57 9.91 5.13
C ASN A 258 20.40 11.19 5.36
N SER A 259 21.73 11.14 5.19
CA SER A 259 22.60 12.33 5.29
C SER A 259 22.66 13.16 4.01
N ILE A 260 22.24 12.59 2.87
CA ILE A 260 22.31 13.22 1.55
C ILE A 260 20.95 13.44 0.87
N GLY A 261 19.85 13.12 1.57
CA GLY A 261 18.49 13.25 1.06
C GLY A 261 17.47 13.28 2.18
N ASP A 262 16.22 13.51 1.83
CA ASP A 262 15.07 13.38 2.71
C ASP A 262 14.08 12.33 2.17
N SER A 263 12.96 12.12 2.86
CA SER A 263 11.88 11.19 2.43
C SER A 263 12.36 9.76 2.12
N LEU A 264 13.43 9.31 2.78
CA LEU A 264 14.07 8.02 2.52
C LEU A 264 13.18 6.85 2.93
N VAL A 265 12.91 5.94 1.99
CA VAL A 265 12.26 4.65 2.22
C VAL A 265 13.11 3.53 1.64
N ILE A 266 13.38 2.48 2.44
CA ILE A 266 14.12 1.30 1.99
C ILE A 266 13.30 0.04 2.18
N GLY A 267 12.90 -0.58 1.07
CA GLY A 267 12.31 -1.91 1.03
C GLY A 267 13.38 -2.97 0.75
N GLU A 268 13.31 -4.13 1.40
CA GLU A 268 14.28 -5.22 1.20
C GLU A 268 13.62 -6.60 1.26
N ASP A 269 14.21 -7.57 0.59
CA ASP A 269 13.99 -9.01 0.74
C ASP A 269 15.33 -9.75 0.90
N ASP A 270 15.34 -11.08 0.80
CA ASP A 270 16.56 -11.87 0.96
C ASP A 270 17.55 -11.68 -0.22
N GLU A 271 17.06 -11.26 -1.38
CA GLU A 271 17.86 -11.13 -2.62
C GLU A 271 18.28 -9.70 -2.94
N ALA A 272 17.50 -8.69 -2.50
CA ALA A 272 17.70 -7.30 -2.92
C ALA A 272 17.22 -6.32 -1.86
N PHE A 273 17.68 -5.07 -1.97
CA PHE A 273 17.02 -3.92 -1.36
C PHE A 273 16.79 -2.83 -2.41
N LYS A 274 15.74 -2.06 -2.19
CA LYS A 274 15.33 -0.95 -3.04
C LYS A 274 15.21 0.32 -2.20
N VAL A 275 15.75 1.38 -2.74
CA VAL A 275 15.68 2.74 -2.18
C VAL A 275 14.79 3.55 -3.08
#